data_a7f9658df62c41ee3132c6062055b892
#
_entry.id   a7f9658df62c41ee3132c6062055b892
#
_cell.length_a   1.000
_cell.length_b   1.000
_cell.length_c   1.000
_cell.angle_alpha   90.00
_cell.angle_beta   90.00
_cell.angle_gamma   90.00
#
_symmetry.space_group_name_H-M   'P 1'
#
loop_
_entity.id
_entity.type
_entity.pdbx_description
1 polymer ?
#
loop_
_entity_poly.entity_id
_entity_poly.type
_entity_poly.pdbx_seq_one_letter_code
_entity_poly.pdbx_strand_id
1 'polypeptide(L)'
;MIRVGLVDTGIAPALARSVLAAKAFTRAPLAEDGHGHGTAVARIVLHHAPQARLLSAQAFGPGARTEATAVADALRWLIAERARLVNLSLGLPHDRDILRAAVVEALACGLILIASTPARGAAVYPAAYPGVLRVTGDARCAPGEISALGGAPADYGACPRQLDGTPGGASLAAAHVTGLLARGLERADADAGAVLGRAVRFHGRERRHR
;
A
#
# COMPACT_ATOMS: atom_id res chain seq x y z
N MET A 1 -12.83 -7.03 12.63
CA MET A 1 -11.49 -7.26 12.02
C MET A 1 -11.47 -6.71 10.60
N ILE A 2 -10.52 -5.85 10.29
CA ILE A 2 -10.37 -5.23 8.98
C ILE A 2 -9.59 -6.14 8.02
N ARG A 3 -10.04 -6.25 6.76
CA ARG A 3 -9.34 -6.98 5.70
C ARG A 3 -8.48 -6.01 4.90
N VAL A 4 -7.19 -6.33 4.80
CA VAL A 4 -6.18 -5.52 4.09
C VAL A 4 -5.59 -6.34 2.95
N GLY A 5 -5.82 -5.90 1.72
CA GLY A 5 -5.20 -6.44 0.52
C GLY A 5 -3.78 -5.90 0.36
N LEU A 6 -2.83 -6.78 0.08
CA LEU A 6 -1.46 -6.43 -0.28
C LEU A 6 -1.19 -6.91 -1.71
N VAL A 7 -1.00 -5.97 -2.63
CA VAL A 7 -0.59 -6.27 -4.01
C VAL A 7 0.93 -6.14 -4.08
N ASP A 8 1.63 -7.28 -3.96
CA ASP A 8 3.07 -7.31 -3.75
C ASP A 8 3.71 -8.64 -4.23
N THR A 9 4.90 -8.97 -3.76
CA THR A 9 5.68 -10.17 -4.12
C THR A 9 5.22 -11.46 -3.41
N GLY A 10 4.28 -11.36 -2.48
CA GLY A 10 3.82 -12.46 -1.64
C GLY A 10 4.02 -12.19 -0.15
N ILE A 11 3.74 -13.17 0.69
CA ILE A 11 3.93 -13.11 2.14
C ILE A 11 4.56 -14.43 2.62
N ALA A 12 5.63 -14.33 3.41
CA ALA A 12 6.32 -15.50 3.94
C ALA A 12 5.44 -16.33 4.91
N PRO A 13 5.63 -17.65 4.98
CA PRO A 13 4.86 -18.59 5.82
C PRO A 13 4.85 -18.21 7.30
N ALA A 14 5.89 -17.53 7.78
CA ALA A 14 5.97 -17.07 9.17
C ALA A 14 4.80 -16.14 9.57
N LEU A 15 4.12 -15.51 8.62
CA LEU A 15 2.95 -14.66 8.84
C LEU A 15 1.61 -15.34 8.47
N ALA A 16 1.61 -16.63 8.16
CA ALA A 16 0.43 -17.36 7.67
C ALA A 16 -0.81 -17.22 8.57
N ARG A 17 -0.63 -17.12 9.89
CA ARG A 17 -1.75 -16.93 10.84
C ARG A 17 -2.52 -15.62 10.63
N SER A 18 -1.88 -14.60 10.05
CA SER A 18 -2.51 -13.31 9.74
C SER A 18 -3.07 -13.27 8.32
N VAL A 19 -2.71 -14.21 7.44
CA VAL A 19 -3.18 -14.29 6.06
C VAL A 19 -4.51 -15.03 6.01
N LEU A 20 -5.54 -14.38 5.47
CA LEU A 20 -6.88 -14.96 5.28
C LEU A 20 -6.94 -15.76 3.98
N ALA A 21 -6.37 -15.21 2.91
CA ALA A 21 -6.28 -15.85 1.60
C ALA A 21 -5.06 -15.33 0.84
N ALA A 22 -4.54 -16.15 -0.08
CA ALA A 22 -3.46 -15.79 -0.97
C ALA A 22 -3.73 -16.28 -2.39
N LYS A 23 -3.40 -15.45 -3.40
CA LYS A 23 -3.56 -15.81 -4.82
C LYS A 23 -2.47 -15.17 -5.66
N ALA A 24 -1.95 -15.92 -6.64
CA ALA A 24 -1.02 -15.40 -7.64
C ALA A 24 -1.77 -14.87 -8.87
N PHE A 25 -1.27 -13.76 -9.40
CA PHE A 25 -1.77 -13.08 -10.60
C PHE A 25 -0.69 -12.99 -11.69
N THR A 26 0.36 -13.77 -11.54
CA THR A 26 1.43 -13.92 -12.53
C THR A 26 1.28 -15.27 -13.23
N ARG A 27 2.05 -15.49 -14.29
CA ARG A 27 2.12 -16.82 -14.95
C ARG A 27 2.74 -17.90 -14.05
N ALA A 28 3.51 -17.48 -13.05
CA ALA A 28 4.07 -18.41 -12.06
C ALA A 28 2.98 -18.78 -11.02
N PRO A 29 2.99 -20.01 -10.51
CA PRO A 29 2.09 -20.41 -9.43
C PRO A 29 2.37 -19.59 -8.17
N LEU A 30 1.39 -19.57 -7.24
CA LEU A 30 1.59 -18.98 -5.92
C LEU A 30 2.82 -19.61 -5.26
N ALA A 31 3.73 -18.76 -4.83
CA ALA A 31 4.98 -19.17 -4.20
C ALA A 31 5.24 -18.37 -2.92
N GLU A 32 6.18 -18.85 -2.12
CA GLU A 32 6.71 -18.07 -1.00
C GLU A 32 7.34 -16.77 -1.49
N ASP A 33 7.36 -15.77 -0.61
CA ASP A 33 7.97 -14.47 -0.91
C ASP A 33 9.50 -14.57 -0.96
N GLY A 34 10.03 -14.98 -2.09
CA GLY A 34 11.47 -15.07 -2.33
C GLY A 34 12.19 -13.72 -2.38
N HIS A 35 11.44 -12.61 -2.54
CA HIS A 35 11.97 -11.25 -2.53
C HIS A 35 12.00 -10.62 -1.13
N GLY A 36 11.14 -11.06 -0.24
CA GLY A 36 10.97 -10.52 1.10
C GLY A 36 10.27 -9.16 1.17
N HIS A 37 9.98 -8.50 0.02
CA HIS A 37 9.39 -7.17 0.00
C HIS A 37 7.94 -7.17 0.52
N GLY A 38 7.07 -8.03 0.00
CA GLY A 38 5.69 -8.15 0.46
C GLY A 38 5.60 -8.58 1.92
N THR A 39 6.55 -9.41 2.38
CA THR A 39 6.67 -9.78 3.79
C THR A 39 7.04 -8.59 4.68
N ALA A 40 7.97 -7.72 4.23
CA ALA A 40 8.31 -6.50 4.95
C ALA A 40 7.11 -5.54 5.03
N VAL A 41 6.38 -5.36 3.94
CA VAL A 41 5.12 -4.59 3.88
C VAL A 41 4.09 -5.17 4.86
N ALA A 42 3.88 -6.49 4.84
CA ALA A 42 2.96 -7.18 5.74
C ALA A 42 3.32 -6.98 7.23
N ARG A 43 4.61 -7.08 7.58
CA ARG A 43 5.09 -6.83 8.94
C ARG A 43 4.80 -5.41 9.42
N ILE A 44 5.00 -4.41 8.56
CA ILE A 44 4.70 -3.01 8.89
C ILE A 44 3.20 -2.82 9.12
N VAL A 45 2.34 -3.34 8.24
CA VAL A 45 0.89 -3.25 8.42
C VAL A 45 0.46 -3.90 9.74
N LEU A 46 0.94 -5.12 10.03
CA LEU A 46 0.62 -5.84 11.26
C LEU A 46 1.22 -5.20 12.52
N HIS A 47 2.35 -4.50 12.42
CA HIS A 47 2.89 -3.72 13.53
C HIS A 47 1.92 -2.64 14.00
N HIS A 48 1.26 -1.95 13.08
CA HIS A 48 0.28 -0.92 13.42
C HIS A 48 -1.11 -1.49 13.73
N ALA A 49 -1.49 -2.58 13.07
CA ALA A 49 -2.80 -3.21 13.17
C ALA A 49 -2.67 -4.75 13.34
N PRO A 50 -2.26 -5.24 14.51
CA PRO A 50 -1.99 -6.67 14.72
C PRO A 50 -3.23 -7.57 14.56
N GLN A 51 -4.44 -7.02 14.63
CA GLN A 51 -5.70 -7.73 14.40
C GLN A 51 -6.16 -7.72 12.93
N ALA A 52 -5.44 -7.03 12.03
CA ALA A 52 -5.78 -7.02 10.62
C ALA A 52 -5.64 -8.42 9.99
N ARG A 53 -6.52 -8.74 9.06
CA ARG A 53 -6.46 -9.97 8.26
C ARG A 53 -5.99 -9.62 6.86
N LEU A 54 -4.90 -10.24 6.45
CA LEU A 54 -4.24 -9.94 5.18
C LEU A 54 -4.79 -10.81 4.05
N LEU A 55 -4.95 -10.19 2.89
CA LEU A 55 -5.24 -10.85 1.61
C LEU A 55 -4.01 -10.64 0.72
N SER A 56 -3.26 -11.72 0.48
CA SER A 56 -2.01 -11.67 -0.28
C SER A 56 -2.27 -11.84 -1.77
N ALA A 57 -2.25 -10.76 -2.53
CA ALA A 57 -2.33 -10.76 -3.99
C ALA A 57 -0.90 -10.70 -4.57
N GLN A 58 -0.33 -11.86 -4.89
CA GLN A 58 1.01 -11.96 -5.48
C GLN A 58 0.96 -11.55 -6.96
N ALA A 59 1.24 -10.28 -7.22
CA ALA A 59 1.19 -9.68 -8.56
C ALA A 59 2.59 -9.53 -9.20
N PHE A 60 3.66 -9.87 -8.47
CA PHE A 60 5.02 -9.81 -8.98
C PHE A 60 5.57 -11.22 -9.24
N GLY A 61 6.06 -11.40 -10.45
CA GLY A 61 6.75 -12.62 -10.87
C GLY A 61 8.24 -12.58 -10.54
N PRO A 62 8.98 -13.57 -11.04
CA PRO A 62 10.44 -13.62 -10.94
C PRO A 62 11.08 -12.30 -11.42
N GLY A 63 12.09 -11.81 -10.68
CA GLY A 63 12.75 -10.54 -10.97
C GLY A 63 11.94 -9.30 -10.57
N ALA A 64 10.96 -9.43 -9.68
CA ALA A 64 10.11 -8.35 -9.16
C ALA A 64 9.43 -7.50 -10.26
N ARG A 65 8.98 -8.15 -11.33
CA ARG A 65 8.26 -7.52 -12.44
C ARG A 65 6.77 -7.78 -12.30
N THR A 66 5.97 -6.76 -12.61
CA THR A 66 4.52 -6.85 -12.67
C THR A 66 3.98 -6.19 -13.94
N GLU A 67 2.75 -6.53 -14.29
CA GLU A 67 2.03 -6.00 -15.44
C GLU A 67 0.70 -5.38 -14.99
N ALA A 68 0.18 -4.43 -15.75
CA ALA A 68 -1.07 -3.76 -15.45
C ALA A 68 -2.26 -4.73 -15.35
N THR A 69 -2.26 -5.79 -16.15
CA THR A 69 -3.27 -6.87 -16.11
C THR A 69 -3.23 -7.61 -14.79
N ALA A 70 -2.03 -8.01 -14.33
CA ALA A 70 -1.88 -8.71 -13.05
C ALA A 70 -2.38 -7.87 -11.86
N VAL A 71 -2.08 -6.55 -11.86
CA VAL A 71 -2.55 -5.63 -10.82
C VAL A 71 -4.06 -5.42 -10.90
N ALA A 72 -4.63 -5.30 -12.12
CA ALA A 72 -6.06 -5.17 -12.32
C ALA A 72 -6.84 -6.39 -11.82
N ASP A 73 -6.36 -7.59 -12.15
CA ASP A 73 -6.99 -8.84 -11.73
C ASP A 73 -6.85 -9.06 -10.20
N ALA A 74 -5.71 -8.65 -9.62
CA ALA A 74 -5.52 -8.62 -8.18
C ALA A 74 -6.55 -7.70 -7.49
N LEU A 75 -6.79 -6.50 -8.02
CA LEU A 75 -7.81 -5.58 -7.48
C LEU A 75 -9.21 -6.17 -7.53
N ARG A 76 -9.62 -6.80 -8.64
CA ARG A 76 -10.93 -7.45 -8.76
C ARG A 76 -11.09 -8.61 -7.78
N TRP A 77 -10.04 -9.40 -7.59
CA TRP A 77 -10.04 -10.45 -6.58
C TRP A 77 -10.19 -9.88 -5.17
N LEU A 78 -9.47 -8.78 -4.86
CA LEU A 78 -9.58 -8.12 -3.55
C LEU A 78 -10.97 -7.52 -3.29
N ILE A 79 -11.67 -7.06 -4.33
CA ILE A 79 -13.10 -6.68 -4.24
C ILE A 79 -13.93 -7.90 -3.83
N ALA A 80 -13.77 -9.03 -4.53
CA ALA A 80 -14.51 -10.27 -4.25
C ALA A 80 -14.23 -10.80 -2.82
N GLU A 81 -12.98 -10.67 -2.35
CA GLU A 81 -12.57 -11.00 -0.99
C GLU A 81 -12.99 -9.96 0.06
N ARG A 82 -13.71 -8.91 -0.35
CA ARG A 82 -14.21 -7.85 0.53
C ARG A 82 -13.09 -7.16 1.31
N ALA A 83 -11.97 -6.84 0.66
CA ALA A 83 -10.95 -5.98 1.23
C ALA A 83 -11.55 -4.61 1.60
N ARG A 84 -11.10 -4.01 2.68
CA ARG A 84 -11.45 -2.63 3.04
C ARG A 84 -10.36 -1.66 2.60
N LEU A 85 -9.11 -2.06 2.77
CA LEU A 85 -7.92 -1.32 2.40
C LEU A 85 -7.11 -2.14 1.41
N VAL A 86 -6.47 -1.48 0.46
CA VAL A 86 -5.51 -2.13 -0.45
C VAL A 86 -4.23 -1.31 -0.50
N ASN A 87 -3.11 -1.95 -0.14
CA ASN A 87 -1.77 -1.41 -0.29
C ASN A 87 -1.20 -1.82 -1.65
N LEU A 88 -0.82 -0.83 -2.44
CA LEU A 88 -0.25 -0.97 -3.78
C LEU A 88 1.20 -0.47 -3.75
N SER A 89 2.12 -1.37 -3.40
CA SER A 89 3.56 -1.08 -3.28
C SER A 89 4.26 -1.11 -4.64
N LEU A 90 3.70 -0.42 -5.63
CA LEU A 90 4.19 -0.43 -7.00
C LEU A 90 3.95 0.89 -7.71
N GLY A 91 4.69 1.10 -8.81
CA GLY A 91 4.47 2.21 -9.73
C GLY A 91 4.77 1.80 -11.17
N LEU A 92 3.75 1.80 -12.02
CA LEU A 92 3.89 1.57 -13.45
C LEU A 92 4.08 2.91 -14.17
N PRO A 93 4.97 3.00 -15.17
CA PRO A 93 5.29 4.29 -15.81
C PRO A 93 4.20 4.77 -16.77
N HIS A 94 3.31 3.89 -17.20
CA HIS A 94 2.30 4.21 -18.21
C HIS A 94 0.89 3.96 -17.69
N ASP A 95 0.00 4.88 -18.02
CA ASP A 95 -1.43 4.68 -17.86
C ASP A 95 -1.91 3.51 -18.74
N ARG A 96 -2.77 2.66 -18.19
CA ARG A 96 -3.35 1.50 -18.87
C ARG A 96 -4.84 1.42 -18.54
N ASP A 97 -5.67 1.37 -19.58
CA ASP A 97 -7.13 1.37 -19.44
C ASP A 97 -7.63 0.24 -18.54
N ILE A 98 -7.03 -0.95 -18.66
CA ILE A 98 -7.41 -2.11 -17.84
C ILE A 98 -7.16 -1.86 -16.34
N LEU A 99 -6.06 -1.19 -16.00
CA LEU A 99 -5.73 -0.85 -14.61
C LEU A 99 -6.61 0.30 -14.11
N ARG A 100 -6.83 1.32 -14.95
CA ARG A 100 -7.71 2.44 -14.62
C ARG A 100 -9.13 1.94 -14.33
N ALA A 101 -9.67 1.07 -15.19
CA ALA A 101 -10.99 0.48 -14.98
C ALA A 101 -11.09 -0.29 -13.65
N ALA A 102 -10.09 -1.12 -13.33
CA ALA A 102 -10.07 -1.87 -12.07
C ALA A 102 -9.96 -0.96 -10.84
N VAL A 103 -9.21 0.14 -10.92
CA VAL A 103 -9.14 1.15 -9.85
C VAL A 103 -10.48 1.83 -9.65
N VAL A 104 -11.15 2.26 -10.73
CA VAL A 104 -12.49 2.87 -10.65
C VAL A 104 -13.49 1.90 -10.03
N GLU A 105 -13.48 0.63 -10.45
CA GLU A 105 -14.32 -0.44 -9.88
C GLU A 105 -14.06 -0.62 -8.37
N ALA A 106 -12.79 -0.69 -7.96
CA ALA A 106 -12.43 -0.86 -6.55
C ALA A 106 -12.90 0.31 -5.68
N LEU A 107 -12.71 1.55 -6.15
CA LEU A 107 -13.17 2.75 -5.46
C LEU A 107 -14.71 2.80 -5.38
N ALA A 108 -15.41 2.45 -6.46
CA ALA A 108 -16.87 2.37 -6.48
C ALA A 108 -17.42 1.31 -5.51
N CYS A 109 -16.69 0.21 -5.28
CA CYS A 109 -16.98 -0.78 -4.26
C CYS A 109 -16.60 -0.36 -2.83
N GLY A 110 -16.10 0.87 -2.64
CA GLY A 110 -15.77 1.44 -1.33
C GLY A 110 -14.42 1.01 -0.77
N LEU A 111 -13.53 0.44 -1.58
CA LEU A 111 -12.16 0.14 -1.15
C LEU A 111 -11.37 1.44 -1.03
N ILE A 112 -10.52 1.54 -0.03
CA ILE A 112 -9.53 2.61 0.09
C ILE A 112 -8.22 2.10 -0.48
N LEU A 113 -7.74 2.74 -1.55
CA LEU A 113 -6.51 2.37 -2.23
C LEU A 113 -5.37 3.28 -1.79
N ILE A 114 -4.29 2.70 -1.31
CA ILE A 114 -3.08 3.39 -0.89
C ILE A 114 -1.94 2.95 -1.82
N ALA A 115 -1.37 3.88 -2.57
CA ALA A 115 -0.32 3.55 -3.54
C ALA A 115 0.96 4.35 -3.28
N SER A 116 2.08 3.66 -3.43
CA SER A 116 3.39 4.30 -3.37
C SER A 116 3.64 5.16 -4.61
N THR A 117 4.25 6.32 -4.40
CA THR A 117 4.68 7.21 -5.47
C THR A 117 6.06 7.79 -5.17
N PRO A 118 6.89 8.05 -6.17
CA PRO A 118 8.17 8.72 -5.94
C PRO A 118 7.96 10.14 -5.43
N ALA A 119 8.86 10.62 -4.58
CA ALA A 119 8.81 11.99 -4.06
C ALA A 119 9.05 13.06 -5.15
N ARG A 120 9.66 12.67 -6.25
CA ARG A 120 9.98 13.51 -7.42
C ARG A 120 9.91 12.68 -8.69
N GLY A 121 9.72 13.32 -9.84
CA GLY A 121 9.72 12.67 -11.13
C GLY A 121 8.33 12.57 -11.75
N ALA A 122 8.22 11.71 -12.76
CA ALA A 122 6.97 11.50 -13.48
C ALA A 122 5.91 10.79 -12.61
N ALA A 123 4.66 11.00 -12.96
CA ALA A 123 3.54 10.28 -12.36
C ALA A 123 3.67 8.78 -12.61
N VAL A 124 3.30 7.98 -11.60
CA VAL A 124 3.26 6.52 -11.69
C VAL A 124 1.86 6.02 -11.38
N TYR A 125 1.51 4.88 -11.95
CA TYR A 125 0.19 4.28 -11.83
C TYR A 125 0.26 3.00 -10.98
N PRO A 126 -0.71 2.77 -10.09
CA PRO A 126 -2.02 3.41 -9.97
C PRO A 126 -2.06 4.69 -9.12
N ALA A 127 -0.96 5.14 -8.52
CA ALA A 127 -0.95 6.32 -7.64
C ALA A 127 -1.52 7.59 -8.30
N ALA A 128 -1.32 7.77 -9.61
CA ALA A 128 -1.81 8.95 -10.33
C ALA A 128 -3.32 8.95 -10.64
N TYR A 129 -4.02 7.84 -10.41
CA TYR A 129 -5.48 7.83 -10.64
C TYR A 129 -6.24 8.59 -9.56
N PRO A 130 -7.31 9.33 -9.92
CA PRO A 130 -8.16 10.01 -8.95
C PRO A 130 -8.73 9.05 -7.90
N GLY A 131 -8.79 9.49 -6.65
CA GLY A 131 -9.32 8.70 -5.53
C GLY A 131 -8.30 7.76 -4.86
N VAL A 132 -7.12 7.56 -5.45
CA VAL A 132 -6.04 6.79 -4.82
C VAL A 132 -5.23 7.70 -3.87
N LEU A 133 -5.02 7.26 -2.64
CA LEU A 133 -4.15 7.95 -1.68
C LEU A 133 -2.69 7.73 -2.08
N ARG A 134 -2.01 8.81 -2.42
CA ARG A 134 -0.61 8.81 -2.87
C ARG A 134 0.32 8.99 -1.69
N VAL A 135 1.21 8.02 -1.49
CA VAL A 135 2.15 8.04 -0.37
C VAL A 135 3.60 7.94 -0.86
N THR A 136 4.46 8.81 -0.32
CA THR A 136 5.90 8.79 -0.57
C THR A 136 6.69 8.62 0.72
N GLY A 137 7.98 8.33 0.60
CA GLY A 137 8.88 8.31 1.75
C GLY A 137 9.19 9.73 2.25
N ASP A 138 9.12 9.91 3.58
CA ASP A 138 9.55 11.12 4.27
C ASP A 138 10.44 10.73 5.47
N ALA A 139 11.74 11.05 5.36
CA ALA A 139 12.72 10.64 6.36
C ALA A 139 12.55 11.34 7.71
N ARG A 140 11.73 12.40 7.79
CA ARG A 140 11.39 13.07 9.05
C ARG A 140 10.45 12.25 9.91
N CYS A 141 9.64 11.38 9.26
CA CYS A 141 8.63 10.59 9.95
C CYS A 141 9.24 9.34 10.60
N ALA A 142 8.97 9.14 11.88
CA ALA A 142 9.13 7.86 12.56
C ALA A 142 7.98 6.90 12.21
N PRO A 143 8.09 5.58 12.52
CA PRO A 143 6.96 4.66 12.44
C PRO A 143 5.74 5.19 13.22
N GLY A 144 4.59 5.33 12.55
CA GLY A 144 3.38 5.87 13.17
C GLY A 144 3.17 7.37 12.96
N GLU A 145 4.13 8.08 12.40
CA GLU A 145 4.01 9.49 12.01
C GLU A 145 3.83 9.64 10.50
N ILE A 146 3.09 10.65 10.09
CA ILE A 146 2.96 11.03 8.69
C ILE A 146 3.17 12.53 8.49
N SER A 147 3.51 12.92 7.27
CA SER A 147 3.48 14.31 6.82
C SER A 147 2.32 14.52 5.84
N ALA A 148 1.58 15.62 6.01
CA ALA A 148 0.58 16.08 5.04
C ALA A 148 1.28 16.94 3.99
N LEU A 149 1.31 16.49 2.72
CA LEU A 149 2.09 17.13 1.66
C LEU A 149 1.25 18.05 0.76
N GLY A 150 -0.09 17.98 0.85
CA GLY A 150 -1.01 18.90 0.22
C GLY A 150 -1.18 18.69 -1.30
N GLY A 151 -0.88 17.53 -1.83
CA GLY A 151 -1.13 17.19 -3.23
C GLY A 151 0.09 16.66 -3.99
N ALA A 152 0.06 16.78 -5.31
CA ALA A 152 1.05 16.16 -6.20
C ALA A 152 2.52 16.45 -5.83
N PRO A 153 3.42 15.43 -5.95
CA PRO A 153 3.17 14.08 -6.42
C PRO A 153 2.60 13.14 -5.37
N ALA A 154 2.52 13.51 -4.08
CA ALA A 154 2.00 12.71 -2.99
C ALA A 154 1.09 13.52 -2.08
N ASP A 155 0.08 12.88 -1.52
CA ASP A 155 -0.83 13.47 -0.51
C ASP A 155 -0.18 13.41 0.87
N TYR A 156 0.49 12.29 1.16
CA TYR A 156 1.16 12.02 2.43
C TYR A 156 2.58 11.53 2.24
N GLY A 157 3.40 11.81 3.23
CA GLY A 157 4.69 11.16 3.45
C GLY A 157 4.66 10.33 4.73
N ALA A 158 5.44 9.25 4.79
CA ALA A 158 5.58 8.43 5.98
C ALA A 158 6.97 7.80 6.05
N CYS A 159 7.25 7.09 7.15
CA CYS A 159 8.53 6.45 7.39
C CYS A 159 8.94 5.54 6.21
N PRO A 160 10.11 5.78 5.57
CA PRO A 160 10.55 5.00 4.43
C PRO A 160 11.40 3.78 4.83
N ARG A 161 11.29 3.30 6.07
CA ARG A 161 12.14 2.26 6.64
C ARG A 161 11.34 1.05 7.09
N GLN A 162 11.99 -0.11 7.12
CA GLN A 162 11.52 -1.28 7.84
C GLN A 162 11.53 -1.04 9.35
N LEU A 163 10.90 -1.94 10.11
CA LEU A 163 10.83 -1.85 11.58
C LEU A 163 12.20 -1.99 12.26
N ASP A 164 13.16 -2.62 11.60
CA ASP A 164 14.56 -2.76 12.05
C ASP A 164 15.45 -1.56 11.63
N GLY A 165 14.85 -0.55 10.96
CA GLY A 165 15.56 0.63 10.47
C GLY A 165 16.13 0.49 9.05
N THR A 166 16.07 -0.69 8.43
CA THR A 166 16.54 -0.90 7.04
C THR A 166 15.81 0.03 6.07
N PRO A 167 16.53 0.79 5.23
CA PRO A 167 15.92 1.65 4.22
C PRO A 167 15.11 0.88 3.18
N GLY A 168 13.99 1.47 2.69
CA GLY A 168 13.16 0.80 1.68
C GLY A 168 12.33 1.73 0.79
N GLY A 169 12.07 2.98 1.18
CA GLY A 169 11.43 3.97 0.31
C GLY A 169 9.90 4.05 0.38
N ALA A 170 9.29 4.51 -0.73
CA ALA A 170 7.87 4.85 -0.80
C ALA A 170 6.93 3.66 -0.54
N SER A 171 7.33 2.45 -0.93
CA SER A 171 6.55 1.23 -0.69
C SER A 171 6.33 0.96 0.79
N LEU A 172 7.39 1.12 1.60
CA LEU A 172 7.29 0.95 3.06
C LEU A 172 6.51 2.09 3.70
N ALA A 173 6.66 3.32 3.18
CA ALA A 173 5.85 4.45 3.63
C ALA A 173 4.35 4.20 3.38
N ALA A 174 3.97 3.66 2.23
CA ALA A 174 2.59 3.26 1.95
C ALA A 174 2.10 2.18 2.93
N ALA A 175 2.96 1.22 3.30
CA ALA A 175 2.64 0.20 4.28
C ALA A 175 2.39 0.79 5.68
N HIS A 176 3.18 1.78 6.11
CA HIS A 176 2.94 2.50 7.38
C HIS A 176 1.58 3.21 7.37
N VAL A 177 1.24 3.94 6.30
CA VAL A 177 -0.07 4.60 6.16
C VAL A 177 -1.21 3.58 6.14
N THR A 178 -1.05 2.47 5.42
CA THR A 178 -2.04 1.38 5.37
C THR A 178 -2.29 0.80 6.75
N GLY A 179 -1.24 0.54 7.52
CA GLY A 179 -1.35 0.00 8.87
C GLY A 179 -2.02 0.99 9.84
N LEU A 180 -1.72 2.29 9.74
CA LEU A 180 -2.38 3.34 10.54
C LEU A 180 -3.87 3.42 10.22
N LEU A 181 -4.25 3.37 8.95
CA LEU A 181 -5.65 3.32 8.51
C LEU A 181 -6.32 2.05 9.01
N ALA A 182 -5.67 0.89 8.89
CA ALA A 182 -6.22 -0.38 9.37
C ALA A 182 -6.56 -0.32 10.86
N ARG A 183 -5.64 0.20 11.69
CA ARG A 183 -5.86 0.40 13.13
C ARG A 183 -7.00 1.38 13.43
N GLY A 184 -7.04 2.49 12.68
CA GLY A 184 -8.01 3.56 12.94
C GLY A 184 -9.43 3.20 12.50
N LEU A 185 -9.57 2.49 11.40
CA LEU A 185 -10.85 2.11 10.80
C LEU A 185 -11.48 0.84 11.40
N GLU A 186 -10.83 0.18 12.36
CA GLU A 186 -11.48 -0.88 13.15
C GLU A 186 -12.63 -0.36 14.01
N ARG A 187 -12.66 0.94 14.30
CA ARG A 187 -13.78 1.62 14.97
C ARG A 187 -14.83 1.98 13.94
N ALA A 188 -16.07 1.62 14.19
CA ALA A 188 -17.17 1.66 13.21
C ALA A 188 -17.44 3.04 12.58
N ASP A 189 -17.13 4.14 13.27
CA ASP A 189 -17.47 5.50 12.86
C ASP A 189 -16.24 6.32 12.39
N ALA A 190 -15.10 5.66 12.11
CA ALA A 190 -13.89 6.39 11.76
C ALA A 190 -13.83 6.67 10.25
N ASP A 191 -13.70 7.94 9.91
CA ASP A 191 -13.35 8.41 8.57
C ASP A 191 -11.82 8.34 8.35
N ALA A 192 -11.40 7.96 7.13
CA ALA A 192 -9.99 7.82 6.77
C ALA A 192 -9.22 9.14 6.91
N GLY A 193 -9.83 10.27 6.53
CA GLY A 193 -9.23 11.60 6.69
C GLY A 193 -8.99 11.94 8.15
N ALA A 194 -9.97 11.66 9.02
CA ALA A 194 -9.84 11.87 10.46
C ALA A 194 -8.77 10.96 11.10
N VAL A 195 -8.65 9.70 10.63
CA VAL A 195 -7.60 8.78 11.09
C VAL A 195 -6.22 9.33 10.73
N LEU A 196 -6.01 9.71 9.48
CA LEU A 196 -4.73 10.24 9.02
C LEU A 196 -4.42 11.60 9.65
N GLY A 197 -5.41 12.49 9.78
CA GLY A 197 -5.24 13.79 10.40
C GLY A 197 -4.64 13.73 11.82
N ARG A 198 -5.01 12.70 12.61
CA ARG A 198 -4.45 12.49 13.95
C ARG A 198 -2.99 12.03 13.95
N ALA A 199 -2.52 11.42 12.85
CA ALA A 199 -1.16 10.94 12.71
C ALA A 199 -0.22 11.97 12.06
N VAL A 200 -0.76 13.09 11.56
CA VAL A 200 0.04 14.16 10.94
C VAL A 200 0.96 14.81 11.96
N ARG A 201 2.26 14.68 11.71
CA ARG A 201 3.32 15.31 12.50
C ARG A 201 3.96 16.48 11.78
N PHE A 202 4.01 16.43 10.46
CA PHE A 202 4.67 17.44 9.63
C PHE A 202 3.71 17.93 8.54
N HIS A 203 3.86 19.21 8.14
CA HIS A 203 3.14 19.80 7.03
C HIS A 203 4.12 20.25 5.94
N GLY A 204 3.74 20.03 4.70
CA GLY A 204 4.57 20.34 3.54
C GLY A 204 5.79 19.45 3.40
N ARG A 205 6.53 19.66 2.31
CA ARG A 205 7.74 18.89 2.00
C ARG A 205 8.92 19.31 2.88
N GLU A 206 9.84 18.37 3.09
CA GLU A 206 11.12 18.70 3.71
C GLU A 206 11.82 19.80 2.90
N ARG A 207 12.13 20.92 3.55
CA ARG A 207 12.99 21.97 2.98
C ARG A 207 14.42 21.63 3.34
N ARG A 208 15.20 21.13 2.39
CA ARG A 208 16.65 21.05 2.56
C ARG A 208 17.18 22.47 2.49
N HIS A 209 17.68 22.99 3.59
CA HIS A 209 18.55 24.17 3.56
C HIS A 209 19.81 23.75 2.75
N ARG A 210 20.04 24.46 1.65
CA ARG A 210 21.29 24.34 0.86
C ARG A 210 22.42 25.02 1.61
#